data_ffe2d1a2b2e7664bca9de29b943e28a9
#
_entry.id   ffe2d1a2b2e7664bca9de29b943e28a9
#
_cell.length_a   1.000
_cell.length_b   1.000
_cell.length_c   1.000
_cell.angle_alpha   90.00
_cell.angle_beta   90.00
_cell.angle_gamma   90.00
#
_symmetry.space_group_name_H-M   'P 1'
#
loop_
_entity.id
_entity.type
_entity.pdbx_description
1 polymer ?
#
loop_
_entity_poly.entity_id
_entity_poly.type
_entity_poly.pdbx_seq_one_letter_code
_entity_poly.pdbx_strand_id
1 'polypeptide(L)'
;MYTDLEIDALKEIGNIGAGNAATALSMLLSKKITIKVPRIRIIPFDDVSKSVGGPERLVVGIFMRINGDIDGNILIVIPEQDAYCLTETLLNVKRDRDLDFSEMEISALTELGNIVGSSYIVALSELTKLSLKISVPSLAKAL
;
A
#
# COMPACT_ATOMS: atom_id res chain seq x y z
N MET A 1 6.96 -24.84 1.56
CA MET A 1 6.24 -24.44 0.34
C MET A 1 4.76 -24.25 0.65
N TYR A 2 4.16 -23.26 0.07
CA TYR A 2 2.75 -22.94 0.33
C TYR A 2 1.85 -23.65 -0.66
N THR A 3 0.71 -24.13 -0.17
CA THR A 3 -0.28 -24.83 -0.99
C THR A 3 -1.11 -23.83 -1.80
N ASP A 4 -1.79 -24.31 -2.83
CA ASP A 4 -2.71 -23.48 -3.62
C ASP A 4 -3.82 -22.91 -2.75
N LEU A 5 -4.30 -23.69 -1.77
CA LEU A 5 -5.32 -23.23 -0.84
C LEU A 5 -4.82 -22.08 0.03
N GLU A 6 -3.57 -22.16 0.50
CA GLU A 6 -2.96 -21.07 1.28
C GLU A 6 -2.79 -19.81 0.46
N ILE A 7 -2.35 -19.92 -0.80
CA ILE A 7 -2.22 -18.78 -1.71
C ILE A 7 -3.60 -18.17 -1.99
N ASP A 8 -4.62 -19.00 -2.22
CA ASP A 8 -5.99 -18.53 -2.43
C ASP A 8 -6.52 -17.77 -1.21
N ALA A 9 -6.21 -18.23 -0.01
CA ALA A 9 -6.60 -17.54 1.23
C ALA A 9 -5.95 -16.16 1.33
N LEU A 10 -4.65 -16.06 0.99
CA LEU A 10 -3.94 -14.78 0.99
C LEU A 10 -4.52 -13.84 -0.07
N LYS A 11 -4.87 -14.37 -1.23
CA LYS A 11 -5.50 -13.58 -2.29
C LYS A 11 -6.86 -13.04 -1.86
N GLU A 12 -7.64 -13.84 -1.14
CA GLU A 12 -8.94 -13.43 -0.60
C GLU A 12 -8.77 -12.28 0.41
N ILE A 13 -7.78 -12.39 1.30
CA ILE A 13 -7.46 -11.31 2.25
C ILE A 13 -7.08 -10.05 1.49
N GLY A 14 -6.26 -10.17 0.45
CA GLY A 14 -5.87 -9.04 -0.40
C GLY A 14 -7.07 -8.40 -1.08
N ASN A 15 -7.99 -9.20 -1.62
CA ASN A 15 -9.19 -8.70 -2.29
C ASN A 15 -10.13 -7.98 -1.32
N ILE A 16 -10.32 -8.52 -0.11
CA ILE A 16 -11.16 -7.88 0.91
C ILE A 16 -10.52 -6.55 1.34
N GLY A 17 -9.21 -6.55 1.60
CA GLY A 17 -8.48 -5.34 1.97
C GLY A 17 -8.54 -4.29 0.87
N ALA A 18 -8.34 -4.70 -0.38
CA ALA A 18 -8.43 -3.80 -1.54
C ALA A 18 -9.83 -3.22 -1.69
N GLY A 19 -10.88 -4.02 -1.49
CA GLY A 19 -12.25 -3.54 -1.52
C GLY A 19 -12.54 -2.50 -0.44
N ASN A 20 -12.09 -2.77 0.78
CA ASN A 20 -12.24 -1.84 1.89
C ASN A 20 -11.47 -0.53 1.63
N ALA A 21 -10.25 -0.63 1.12
CA ALA A 21 -9.44 0.53 0.78
C ALA A 21 -10.09 1.36 -0.34
N ALA A 22 -10.60 0.70 -1.38
CA ALA A 22 -11.28 1.36 -2.49
C ALA A 22 -12.51 2.12 -2.01
N THR A 23 -13.29 1.54 -1.10
CA THR A 23 -14.47 2.20 -0.52
C THR A 23 -14.04 3.45 0.27
N ALA A 24 -13.04 3.33 1.13
CA ALA A 24 -12.56 4.45 1.94
C ALA A 24 -12.00 5.58 1.05
N LEU A 25 -11.22 5.24 0.04
CA LEU A 25 -10.66 6.23 -0.88
C LEU A 25 -11.74 6.90 -1.74
N SER A 26 -12.75 6.13 -2.17
CA SER A 26 -13.87 6.69 -2.94
C SER A 26 -14.64 7.73 -2.14
N MET A 27 -14.83 7.47 -0.85
CA MET A 27 -15.50 8.42 0.05
C MET A 27 -14.64 9.67 0.27
N LEU A 28 -13.34 9.48 0.48
CA LEU A 28 -12.42 10.61 0.72
C LEU A 28 -12.31 11.52 -0.50
N LEU A 29 -12.25 10.95 -1.69
CA LEU A 29 -12.03 11.70 -2.94
C LEU A 29 -13.32 12.07 -3.65
N SER A 30 -14.46 11.59 -3.18
CA SER A 30 -15.77 11.75 -3.85
C SER A 30 -15.73 11.30 -5.31
N LYS A 31 -14.95 10.24 -5.59
CA LYS A 31 -14.79 9.63 -6.90
C LYS A 31 -14.86 8.12 -6.76
N LYS A 32 -15.27 7.43 -7.82
CA LYS A 32 -15.26 5.98 -7.82
C LYS A 32 -13.82 5.48 -7.97
N ILE A 33 -13.33 4.78 -6.97
CA ILE A 33 -12.00 4.17 -6.96
C ILE A 33 -12.16 2.65 -6.99
N THR A 34 -11.40 1.99 -7.83
CA THR A 34 -11.35 0.54 -7.91
C THR A 34 -9.91 0.07 -7.70
N ILE A 35 -9.72 -0.90 -6.83
CA ILE A 35 -8.42 -1.51 -6.60
C ILE A 35 -8.54 -2.99 -6.92
N LYS A 36 -7.59 -3.50 -7.71
CA LYS A 36 -7.54 -4.91 -8.09
C LYS A 36 -6.26 -5.54 -7.56
N VAL A 37 -6.35 -6.80 -7.14
CA VAL A 37 -5.19 -7.59 -6.76
C VAL A 37 -4.97 -8.61 -7.88
N PRO A 38 -4.08 -8.33 -8.84
CA PRO A 38 -3.89 -9.21 -9.99
C PRO A 38 -3.26 -10.56 -9.63
N ARG A 39 -2.38 -10.56 -8.64
CA ARG A 39 -1.73 -11.79 -8.18
C ARG A 39 -1.09 -11.59 -6.81
N ILE A 40 -0.86 -12.71 -6.12
CA ILE A 40 -0.13 -12.75 -4.86
C ILE A 40 1.02 -13.76 -5.03
N ARG A 41 2.19 -13.37 -4.55
CA ARG A 41 3.37 -14.23 -4.53
C ARG A 41 4.04 -14.15 -3.17
N ILE A 42 4.63 -15.27 -2.76
CA ILE A 42 5.48 -15.30 -1.59
C ILE A 42 6.90 -15.47 -2.10
N ILE A 43 7.73 -14.49 -1.86
CA ILE A 43 9.09 -14.42 -2.40
C ILE A 43 10.09 -14.13 -1.28
N PRO A 44 11.36 -14.51 -1.46
CA PRO A 44 12.43 -14.09 -0.55
C PRO A 44 12.52 -12.57 -0.50
N PHE A 45 12.85 -12.04 0.66
CA PHE A 45 12.96 -10.59 0.86
C PHE A 45 13.89 -9.93 -0.16
N ASP A 46 15.00 -10.59 -0.50
CA ASP A 46 15.99 -10.05 -1.45
C ASP A 46 15.46 -9.90 -2.88
N ASP A 47 14.34 -10.57 -3.21
CA ASP A 47 13.75 -10.52 -4.55
C ASP A 47 12.68 -9.42 -4.68
N VAL A 48 12.38 -8.70 -3.61
CA VAL A 48 11.33 -7.68 -3.61
C VAL A 48 11.63 -6.55 -4.60
N SER A 49 12.87 -6.07 -4.65
CA SER A 49 13.25 -4.98 -5.55
C SER A 49 13.03 -5.34 -7.02
N LYS A 50 13.25 -6.60 -7.39
CA LYS A 50 13.06 -7.08 -8.75
C LYS A 50 11.58 -7.08 -9.15
N SER A 51 10.70 -7.34 -8.19
CA SER A 51 9.27 -7.39 -8.46
C SER A 51 8.65 -6.01 -8.70
N VAL A 52 9.32 -4.93 -8.28
CA VAL A 52 8.83 -3.56 -8.43
C VAL A 52 9.58 -2.75 -9.49
N GLY A 53 10.29 -3.41 -10.40
CA GLY A 53 10.95 -2.75 -11.51
C GLY A 53 12.47 -2.67 -11.40
N GLY A 54 13.04 -3.32 -10.40
CA GLY A 54 14.47 -3.43 -10.22
C GLY A 54 15.08 -2.34 -9.33
N PRO A 55 16.37 -2.48 -8.98
CA PRO A 55 17.00 -1.63 -7.97
C PRO A 55 17.27 -0.19 -8.43
N GLU A 56 17.24 0.08 -9.72
CA GLU A 56 17.53 1.43 -10.24
C GLU A 56 16.30 2.29 -10.46
N ARG A 57 15.12 1.74 -10.24
CA ARG A 57 13.88 2.48 -10.42
C ARG A 57 13.56 3.31 -9.19
N LEU A 58 13.29 4.61 -9.40
CA LEU A 58 12.86 5.50 -8.32
C LEU A 58 11.45 5.12 -7.86
N VAL A 59 11.30 4.95 -6.57
CA VAL A 59 10.03 4.58 -5.96
C VAL A 59 9.79 5.41 -4.70
N VAL A 60 8.51 5.53 -4.34
CA VAL A 60 8.09 6.05 -3.04
C VAL A 60 7.67 4.85 -2.21
N GLY A 61 8.26 4.70 -1.03
CA GLY A 61 7.92 3.63 -0.11
C GLY A 61 7.18 4.17 1.09
N ILE A 62 6.08 3.54 1.46
CA ILE A 62 5.33 3.87 2.66
C ILE A 62 5.40 2.66 3.58
N PHE A 63 6.01 2.84 4.73
CA PHE A 63 6.33 1.77 5.65
C PHE A 63 5.47 1.87 6.91
N MET A 64 4.93 0.74 7.34
CA MET A 64 4.18 0.63 8.58
C MET A 64 4.56 -0.66 9.29
N ARG A 65 4.58 -0.62 10.62
CA ARG A 65 4.87 -1.81 11.43
C ARG A 65 3.58 -2.45 11.91
N ILE A 66 3.54 -3.77 11.90
CA ILE A 66 2.45 -4.56 12.45
C ILE A 66 2.90 -5.13 13.79
N ASN A 67 2.08 -4.95 14.84
CA ASN A 67 2.31 -5.51 16.17
C ASN A 67 1.04 -6.20 16.65
N GLY A 68 1.19 -7.05 17.66
CA GLY A 68 0.08 -7.73 18.30
C GLY A 68 0.36 -9.21 18.38
N ASP A 69 -0.61 -10.03 17.99
CA ASP A 69 -0.46 -11.49 18.04
C ASP A 69 0.65 -11.97 17.11
N ILE A 70 0.91 -11.23 16.03
CA ILE A 70 2.07 -11.46 15.19
C ILE A 70 2.75 -10.11 14.93
N ASP A 71 4.05 -10.16 14.64
CA ASP A 71 4.83 -8.98 14.27
C ASP A 71 5.18 -9.05 12.79
N GLY A 72 5.16 -7.92 12.14
CA GLY A 72 5.52 -7.83 10.73
C GLY A 72 5.59 -6.40 10.27
N ASN A 73 5.67 -6.24 8.97
CA ASN A 73 5.76 -4.93 8.34
C ASN A 73 4.91 -4.90 7.09
N ILE A 74 4.43 -3.71 6.76
CA ILE A 74 3.80 -3.43 5.46
C ILE A 74 4.68 -2.41 4.77
N LEU A 75 5.02 -2.68 3.53
CA LEU A 75 5.70 -1.72 2.68
C LEU A 75 4.87 -1.55 1.41
N ILE A 76 4.39 -0.34 1.20
CA ILE A 76 3.68 0.02 -0.03
C ILE A 76 4.70 0.72 -0.91
N VAL A 77 4.92 0.18 -2.11
CA VAL A 77 5.90 0.71 -3.05
C VAL A 77 5.17 1.26 -4.26
N ILE A 78 5.39 2.54 -4.53
CA ILE A 78 4.73 3.25 -5.63
C ILE A 78 5.82 3.82 -6.53
N PRO A 79 5.84 3.46 -7.83
CA PRO A 79 6.76 4.10 -8.76
C PRO A 79 6.58 5.62 -8.74
N GLU A 80 7.67 6.37 -8.86
CA GLU A 80 7.65 7.82 -8.72
C GLU A 80 6.60 8.49 -9.61
N GLN A 81 6.51 8.07 -10.86
CA GLN A 81 5.55 8.66 -11.80
C GLN A 81 4.10 8.43 -11.37
N ASP A 82 3.83 7.26 -10.82
CA ASP A 82 2.48 6.95 -10.29
C ASP A 82 2.19 7.77 -9.04
N ALA A 83 3.21 8.02 -8.21
CA ALA A 83 3.05 8.85 -7.02
C ALA A 83 2.71 10.30 -7.42
N TYR A 84 3.30 10.83 -8.49
CA TYR A 84 2.94 12.15 -9.00
C TYR A 84 1.48 12.18 -9.44
N CYS A 85 1.02 11.17 -10.17
CA CYS A 85 -0.39 11.08 -10.58
C CYS A 85 -1.32 11.02 -9.37
N LEU A 86 -0.94 10.27 -8.35
CA LEU A 86 -1.74 10.16 -7.13
C LEU A 86 -1.83 11.48 -6.39
N THR A 87 -0.73 12.21 -6.24
CA THR A 87 -0.77 13.51 -5.56
C THR A 87 -1.61 14.52 -6.32
N GLU A 88 -1.54 14.52 -7.65
CA GLU A 88 -2.38 15.38 -8.47
C GLU A 88 -3.86 15.08 -8.26
N THR A 89 -4.20 13.80 -8.15
CA THR A 89 -5.58 13.38 -7.91
C THR A 89 -6.03 13.70 -6.48
N LEU A 90 -5.19 13.40 -5.48
CA LEU A 90 -5.50 13.60 -4.07
C LEU A 90 -5.68 15.07 -3.72
N LEU A 91 -4.85 15.94 -4.29
CA LEU A 91 -4.87 17.37 -4.00
C LEU A 91 -5.64 18.18 -5.04
N ASN A 92 -6.10 17.53 -6.12
CA ASN A 92 -6.87 18.14 -7.19
C ASN A 92 -6.13 19.33 -7.83
N VAL A 93 -4.82 19.22 -8.00
CA VAL A 93 -3.98 20.20 -8.66
C VAL A 93 -2.92 19.51 -9.49
N LYS A 94 -2.54 20.12 -10.61
CA LYS A 94 -1.38 19.66 -11.36
C LYS A 94 -0.11 20.18 -10.71
N ARG A 95 0.91 19.33 -10.68
CA ARG A 95 2.18 19.67 -10.07
C ARG A 95 3.29 19.74 -11.13
N ASP A 96 4.32 20.50 -10.83
CA ASP A 96 5.55 20.50 -11.61
C ASP A 96 6.36 19.25 -11.22
N ARG A 97 6.53 18.33 -12.16
CA ARG A 97 7.23 17.07 -11.90
C ARG A 97 8.76 17.21 -11.83
N ASP A 98 9.27 18.39 -12.12
CA ASP A 98 10.69 18.71 -11.91
C ASP A 98 10.99 19.07 -10.46
N LEU A 99 9.95 19.33 -9.66
CA LEU A 99 10.09 19.63 -8.24
C LEU A 99 9.92 18.36 -7.40
N ASP A 100 10.60 18.32 -6.26
CA ASP A 100 10.42 17.25 -5.30
C ASP A 100 9.05 17.36 -4.60
N PHE A 101 8.67 16.32 -3.88
CA PHE A 101 7.38 16.30 -3.17
C PHE A 101 7.36 17.36 -2.07
N SER A 102 6.27 18.12 -2.01
CA SER A 102 6.01 19.08 -0.93
C SER A 102 5.56 18.34 0.33
N GLU A 103 5.56 19.05 1.47
CA GLU A 103 5.06 18.48 2.72
C GLU A 103 3.59 18.06 2.61
N MET A 104 2.78 18.83 1.90
CA MET A 104 1.37 18.50 1.68
C MET A 104 1.21 17.24 0.83
N GLU A 105 2.04 17.08 -0.19
CA GLU A 105 2.03 15.88 -1.02
C GLU A 105 2.48 14.66 -0.24
N ILE A 106 3.52 14.80 0.57
CA ILE A 106 3.99 13.71 1.45
C ILE A 106 2.88 13.32 2.42
N SER A 107 2.20 14.28 3.02
CA SER A 107 1.08 14.01 3.93
C SER A 107 -0.06 13.29 3.21
N ALA A 108 -0.38 13.68 1.98
CA ALA A 108 -1.44 13.04 1.20
C ALA A 108 -1.10 11.58 0.87
N LEU A 109 0.14 11.33 0.43
CA LEU A 109 0.60 9.97 0.13
C LEU A 109 0.66 9.11 1.40
N THR A 110 1.09 9.69 2.50
CA THR A 110 1.15 9.00 3.80
C THR A 110 -0.25 8.60 4.25
N GLU A 111 -1.23 9.48 4.11
CA GLU A 111 -2.62 9.17 4.43
C GLU A 111 -3.17 8.07 3.52
N LEU A 112 -2.88 8.12 2.23
CA LEU A 112 -3.23 7.05 1.29
C LEU A 112 -2.68 5.70 1.76
N GLY A 113 -1.41 5.68 2.13
CA GLY A 113 -0.77 4.47 2.65
C GLY A 113 -1.42 3.97 3.92
N ASN A 114 -1.78 4.88 4.82
CA ASN A 114 -2.46 4.53 6.05
C ASN A 114 -3.82 3.88 5.78
N ILE A 115 -4.60 4.43 4.85
CA ILE A 115 -5.90 3.89 4.47
C ILE A 115 -5.75 2.49 3.88
N VAL A 116 -4.83 2.33 2.93
CA VAL A 116 -4.60 1.04 2.28
C VAL A 116 -4.08 0.00 3.28
N GLY A 117 -3.05 0.35 4.04
CA GLY A 117 -2.46 -0.56 5.01
C GLY A 117 -3.43 -0.97 6.11
N SER A 118 -4.17 -0.01 6.66
CA SER A 118 -5.17 -0.28 7.69
C SER A 118 -6.27 -1.19 7.15
N SER A 119 -6.70 -1.00 5.91
CA SER A 119 -7.72 -1.84 5.29
C SER A 119 -7.28 -3.30 5.17
N TYR A 120 -6.02 -3.53 4.80
CA TYR A 120 -5.47 -4.88 4.74
C TYR A 120 -5.35 -5.51 6.12
N ILE A 121 -4.92 -4.74 7.13
CA ILE A 121 -4.78 -5.26 8.50
C ILE A 121 -6.14 -5.58 9.11
N VAL A 122 -7.16 -4.77 8.86
CA VAL A 122 -8.52 -5.07 9.31
C VAL A 122 -9.00 -6.38 8.68
N ALA A 123 -8.83 -6.56 7.37
CA ALA A 123 -9.22 -7.78 6.69
C ALA A 123 -8.47 -8.99 7.25
N LEU A 124 -7.18 -8.87 7.48
CA LEU A 124 -6.35 -9.94 8.03
C LEU A 124 -6.81 -10.29 9.44
N SER A 125 -7.05 -9.30 10.29
CA SER A 125 -7.52 -9.52 11.68
C SER A 125 -8.87 -10.21 11.72
N GLU A 126 -9.80 -9.80 10.87
CA GLU A 126 -11.15 -10.37 10.84
C GLU A 126 -11.13 -11.83 10.39
N LEU A 127 -10.33 -12.15 9.36
CA LEU A 127 -10.29 -13.52 8.83
C LEU A 127 -9.48 -14.47 9.70
N THR A 128 -8.44 -13.99 10.36
CA THR A 128 -7.58 -14.84 11.20
C THR A 128 -7.97 -14.85 12.67
N LYS A 129 -8.82 -13.92 13.09
CA LYS A 129 -9.18 -13.70 14.50
C LYS A 129 -7.98 -13.29 15.35
N LEU A 130 -6.92 -12.80 14.73
CA LEU A 130 -5.75 -12.26 15.43
C LEU A 130 -5.97 -10.80 15.79
N SER A 131 -5.42 -10.37 16.92
CA SER A 131 -5.43 -8.96 17.32
C SER A 131 -4.17 -8.31 16.78
N LEU A 132 -4.33 -7.40 15.83
CA LEU A 132 -3.23 -6.73 15.14
C LEU A 132 -3.37 -5.22 15.25
N LYS A 133 -2.23 -4.54 15.40
CA LYS A 133 -2.14 -3.08 15.43
C LYS A 133 -1.16 -2.62 14.37
N ILE A 134 -1.42 -1.47 13.80
CA ILE A 134 -0.56 -0.87 12.79
C ILE A 134 0.01 0.45 13.31
N SER A 135 1.28 0.69 13.04
CA SER A 135 1.94 1.93 13.44
C SER A 135 1.57 3.10 12.52
N VAL A 136 1.96 4.29 12.92
CA VAL A 136 1.91 5.47 12.05
C VAL A 136 2.80 5.22 10.83
N PRO A 137 2.33 5.55 9.62
CA PRO A 137 3.14 5.34 8.42
C PRO A 137 4.33 6.31 8.33
N SER A 138 5.41 5.81 7.73
CA SER A 138 6.59 6.61 7.37
C SER A 138 6.80 6.53 5.87
N LEU A 139 7.13 7.65 5.25
CA LEU A 139 7.34 7.70 3.80
C LEU A 139 8.80 8.00 3.50
N ALA A 140 9.36 7.28 2.53
CA ALA A 140 10.70 7.52 2.02
C ALA A 140 10.69 7.40 0.50
N LYS A 141 11.54 8.22 -0.14
CA LYS A 141 11.78 8.13 -1.58
C LYS A 141 13.16 7.53 -1.78
N ALA A 142 13.25 6.50 -2.59
CA ALA A 142 14.51 5.77 -2.79
C ALA A 142 14.56 5.12 -4.17
N LEU A 143 15.78 4.68 -4.53
CA LEU A 143 16.02 3.85 -5.70
C LEU A 143 15.73 2.38 -5.40
#